data_7b84983d1c79952b1972eedb54401aef
#
_entry.id   7b84983d1c79952b1972eedb54401aef
#
_cell.length_a   1.000
_cell.length_b   1.000
_cell.length_c   1.000
_cell.angle_alpha   90.00
_cell.angle_beta   90.00
_cell.angle_gamma   90.00
#
_symmetry.space_group_name_H-M   'P 1'
#
loop_
_entity.id
_entity.type
_entity.pdbx_description
1 polymer ?
#
loop_
_entity_poly.entity_id
_entity_poly.type
_entity_poly.pdbx_seq_one_letter_code
_entity_poly.pdbx_strand_id
1 'polypeptide(L)'
;MKKLSLLFTSIVIIAFLTGCNETTTNESKEQTTEETLSFKEEQTAFYDNYPEVTNNPVATMTLSTGETIQIELYPNTAPNTVANFISLAESGFYDGVIFHRIIEDFMIQGGDPLGNGLGGPDYSIPGEFKSNGFDNDLLHEPGVISMARSQSPDSAGSQFFIMHKTSTHLDGEYAGFGKVIEGMDVVDKLATTETDQNDVPVEEQQIKTITVDTKGVDYPDPLKK
;
A
#
# COMPACT_ATOMS: atom_id res chain seq x y z
N MET A 1 69.83 -1.90 -45.95
CA MET A 1 70.32 -0.52 -46.18
C MET A 1 69.36 0.47 -45.55
N LYS A 2 69.89 1.30 -44.62
CA LYS A 2 69.42 2.62 -44.21
C LYS A 2 68.01 2.63 -43.47
N LYS A 3 67.80 3.32 -42.40
CA LYS A 3 68.53 4.05 -41.32
C LYS A 3 67.54 4.27 -40.21
N LEU A 4 67.89 3.90 -39.03
CA LEU A 4 67.81 4.52 -37.74
C LEU A 4 67.45 6.02 -37.74
N SER A 5 66.40 6.38 -37.00
CA SER A 5 66.23 7.69 -36.39
C SER A 5 65.47 7.58 -35.06
N LEU A 6 66.20 7.77 -33.96
CA LEU A 6 65.70 8.06 -32.65
C LEU A 6 65.20 9.50 -32.63
N LEU A 7 64.07 9.74 -32.03
CA LEU A 7 63.74 11.05 -31.45
C LEU A 7 63.14 10.88 -30.03
N PHE A 8 63.88 11.34 -29.09
CA PHE A 8 63.50 11.62 -27.69
C PHE A 8 62.49 12.76 -27.68
N THR A 9 61.41 12.59 -26.95
CA THR A 9 60.66 13.76 -26.47
C THR A 9 60.06 13.48 -25.10
N SER A 10 60.64 14.08 -24.14
CA SER A 10 60.24 14.62 -22.84
C SER A 10 58.87 14.21 -22.27
N ILE A 11 58.99 13.60 -21.10
CA ILE A 11 57.92 13.48 -20.10
C ILE A 11 57.62 14.88 -19.54
N VAL A 12 56.38 15.33 -19.71
CA VAL A 12 55.82 16.40 -18.88
C VAL A 12 54.82 15.75 -17.95
N ILE A 13 55.22 15.59 -16.70
CA ILE A 13 54.32 15.28 -15.58
C ILE A 13 53.62 16.59 -15.23
N ILE A 14 52.35 16.70 -15.57
CA ILE A 14 51.48 17.72 -14.98
C ILE A 14 50.67 17.04 -13.90
N ALA A 15 51.04 17.32 -12.66
CA ALA A 15 50.22 17.02 -11.48
C ALA A 15 48.99 17.92 -11.50
N PHE A 16 47.81 17.36 -11.76
CA PHE A 16 46.56 18.00 -11.39
C PHE A 16 46.13 17.45 -10.03
N LEU A 17 46.39 18.27 -9.02
CA LEU A 17 45.79 18.17 -7.71
C LEU A 17 44.49 18.96 -7.74
N THR A 18 43.45 18.38 -7.09
CA THR A 18 42.27 18.99 -6.52
C THR A 18 41.09 19.36 -7.45
N GLY A 19 40.01 18.62 -7.28
CA GLY A 19 38.69 18.94 -7.79
C GLY A 19 37.69 17.79 -7.74
N CYS A 20 37.63 17.05 -6.65
CA CYS A 20 36.55 16.10 -6.42
C CYS A 20 35.82 16.54 -5.18
N ASN A 21 34.65 17.19 -5.28
CA ASN A 21 33.57 17.02 -4.34
C ASN A 21 32.30 17.87 -4.57
N GLU A 22 32.06 18.48 -5.73
CA GLU A 22 30.82 19.26 -5.93
C GLU A 22 29.89 18.71 -7.01
N THR A 23 30.36 17.84 -7.91
CA THR A 23 29.55 17.37 -9.04
C THR A 23 28.56 16.27 -8.65
N THR A 24 28.92 15.40 -7.71
CA THR A 24 28.08 14.26 -7.29
C THR A 24 26.85 14.67 -6.45
N THR A 25 26.93 15.79 -5.75
CA THR A 25 25.81 16.30 -4.92
C THR A 25 24.76 17.07 -5.72
N ASN A 26 25.10 17.62 -6.87
CA ASN A 26 24.17 18.32 -7.74
C ASN A 26 23.37 17.34 -8.61
N GLU A 27 24.02 16.34 -9.21
CA GLU A 27 23.33 15.32 -10.03
C GLU A 27 22.30 14.53 -9.20
N SER A 28 22.62 14.14 -7.97
CA SER A 28 21.66 13.43 -7.12
C SER A 28 20.46 14.29 -6.68
N LYS A 29 20.65 15.59 -6.47
CA LYS A 29 19.55 16.52 -6.14
C LYS A 29 18.68 16.82 -7.36
N GLU A 30 19.25 16.95 -8.53
CA GLU A 30 18.55 17.22 -9.77
C GLU A 30 17.72 16.00 -10.17
N GLN A 31 18.26 14.80 -10.11
CA GLN A 31 17.57 13.54 -10.37
C GLN A 31 16.39 13.31 -9.37
N THR A 32 16.60 13.52 -8.08
CA THR A 32 15.55 13.41 -7.07
C THR A 32 14.43 14.44 -7.29
N THR A 33 14.76 15.61 -7.80
CA THR A 33 13.77 16.66 -8.11
C THR A 33 12.95 16.30 -9.35
N GLU A 34 13.56 15.75 -10.39
CA GLU A 34 12.89 15.29 -11.61
C GLU A 34 11.97 14.09 -11.30
N GLU A 35 12.41 13.10 -10.53
CA GLU A 35 11.60 11.96 -10.10
C GLU A 35 10.39 12.41 -9.28
N THR A 36 10.55 13.38 -8.36
CA THR A 36 9.47 13.93 -7.56
C THR A 36 8.46 14.71 -8.40
N LEU A 37 8.90 15.45 -9.41
CA LEU A 37 8.02 16.18 -10.32
C LEU A 37 7.24 15.20 -11.21
N SER A 38 7.90 14.16 -11.76
CA SER A 38 7.27 13.11 -12.54
C SER A 38 6.17 12.39 -11.76
N PHE A 39 6.45 12.01 -10.51
CA PHE A 39 5.44 11.36 -9.66
C PHE A 39 4.23 12.25 -9.36
N LYS A 40 4.45 13.57 -9.16
CA LYS A 40 3.33 14.51 -8.95
C LYS A 40 2.45 14.66 -10.20
N GLU A 41 3.05 14.64 -11.39
CA GLU A 41 2.32 14.70 -12.65
C GLU A 41 1.50 13.41 -12.85
N GLU A 42 2.06 12.25 -12.56
CA GLU A 42 1.36 10.96 -12.59
C GLU A 42 0.21 10.94 -11.58
N GLN A 43 0.45 11.41 -10.37
CA GLN A 43 -0.57 11.50 -9.33
C GLN A 43 -1.74 12.42 -9.75
N THR A 44 -1.43 13.59 -10.30
CA THR A 44 -2.45 14.51 -10.81
C THR A 44 -3.24 13.85 -11.95
N ALA A 45 -2.56 13.24 -12.91
CA ALA A 45 -3.20 12.56 -14.02
C ALA A 45 -4.08 11.39 -13.56
N PHE A 46 -3.67 10.64 -12.54
CA PHE A 46 -4.45 9.55 -11.98
C PHE A 46 -5.78 10.05 -11.40
N TYR A 47 -5.75 11.05 -10.52
CA TYR A 47 -6.98 11.55 -9.89
C TYR A 47 -7.88 12.30 -10.87
N ASP A 48 -7.32 13.05 -11.81
CA ASP A 48 -8.10 13.79 -12.83
C ASP A 48 -8.80 12.85 -13.83
N ASN A 49 -8.25 11.65 -14.09
CA ASN A 49 -8.83 10.66 -14.99
C ASN A 49 -9.48 9.48 -14.27
N TYR A 50 -9.59 9.53 -12.93
CA TYR A 50 -10.25 8.46 -12.19
C TYR A 50 -11.72 8.33 -12.61
N PRO A 51 -12.25 7.10 -12.81
CA PRO A 51 -13.61 6.94 -13.28
C PRO A 51 -14.63 7.50 -12.27
N GLU A 52 -15.69 8.12 -12.78
CA GLU A 52 -16.83 8.49 -11.94
C GLU A 52 -17.56 7.22 -11.48
N VAL A 53 -17.62 6.99 -10.17
CA VAL A 53 -18.23 5.80 -9.57
C VAL A 53 -19.56 6.18 -8.93
N THR A 54 -20.65 5.68 -9.52
CA THR A 54 -22.02 5.86 -9.02
C THR A 54 -22.51 4.67 -8.20
N ASN A 55 -21.98 3.48 -8.47
CA ASN A 55 -22.26 2.25 -7.74
C ASN A 55 -20.96 1.67 -7.20
N ASN A 56 -20.82 1.65 -5.90
CA ASN A 56 -19.61 1.17 -5.25
C ASN A 56 -19.33 -0.31 -5.54
N PRO A 57 -18.08 -0.72 -5.78
CA PRO A 57 -17.72 -2.12 -5.92
C PRO A 57 -17.87 -2.85 -4.59
N VAL A 58 -18.12 -4.15 -4.67
CA VAL A 58 -18.28 -5.01 -3.50
C VAL A 58 -17.23 -6.12 -3.54
N ALA A 59 -16.38 -6.16 -2.54
CA ALA A 59 -15.46 -7.26 -2.31
C ALA A 59 -16.14 -8.34 -1.48
N THR A 60 -15.99 -9.61 -1.89
CA THR A 60 -16.40 -10.78 -1.12
C THR A 60 -15.14 -11.52 -0.66
N MET A 61 -14.86 -11.45 0.62
CA MET A 61 -13.80 -12.19 1.29
C MET A 61 -14.39 -13.52 1.77
N THR A 62 -13.84 -14.63 1.29
CA THR A 62 -14.22 -15.99 1.73
C THR A 62 -13.11 -16.53 2.62
N LEU A 63 -13.45 -16.98 3.81
CA LEU A 63 -12.52 -17.63 4.73
C LEU A 63 -12.33 -19.11 4.39
N SER A 64 -11.27 -19.74 4.89
CA SER A 64 -11.03 -21.17 4.75
C SER A 64 -12.10 -22.03 5.43
N THR A 65 -12.85 -21.47 6.40
CA THR A 65 -14.03 -22.08 7.02
C THR A 65 -15.25 -22.11 6.09
N GLY A 66 -15.25 -21.32 5.01
CA GLY A 66 -16.37 -21.13 4.09
C GLY A 66 -17.29 -19.94 4.47
N GLU A 67 -17.05 -19.29 5.59
CA GLU A 67 -17.75 -18.08 5.98
C GLU A 67 -17.34 -16.90 5.08
N THR A 68 -18.21 -15.91 4.90
CA THR A 68 -17.94 -14.78 4.01
C THR A 68 -18.16 -13.44 4.69
N ILE A 69 -17.36 -12.45 4.30
CA ILE A 69 -17.51 -11.05 4.67
C ILE A 69 -17.65 -10.25 3.37
N GLN A 70 -18.74 -9.48 3.21
CA GLN A 70 -18.91 -8.58 2.08
C GLN A 70 -18.59 -7.14 2.49
N ILE A 71 -17.77 -6.49 1.68
CA ILE A 71 -17.24 -5.15 1.95
C ILE A 71 -17.56 -4.25 0.77
N GLU A 72 -18.34 -3.21 1.01
CA GLU A 72 -18.51 -2.13 0.05
C GLU A 72 -17.27 -1.24 0.07
N LEU A 73 -16.63 -1.07 -1.07
CA LEU A 73 -15.43 -0.22 -1.22
C LEU A 73 -15.83 1.19 -1.63
N TYR A 74 -15.09 2.20 -1.19
CA TYR A 74 -15.41 3.62 -1.39
C TYR A 74 -14.40 4.33 -2.30
N PRO A 75 -14.43 4.09 -3.62
CA PRO A 75 -13.47 4.67 -4.56
C PRO A 75 -13.49 6.20 -4.62
N ASN A 76 -14.62 6.84 -4.31
CA ASN A 76 -14.70 8.30 -4.23
C ASN A 76 -14.06 8.86 -2.94
N THR A 77 -13.79 8.01 -1.93
CA THR A 77 -13.17 8.39 -0.65
C THR A 77 -11.66 8.13 -0.65
N ALA A 78 -11.22 7.03 -1.26
CA ALA A 78 -9.82 6.62 -1.34
C ALA A 78 -9.55 5.92 -2.69
N PRO A 79 -9.49 6.68 -3.79
CA PRO A 79 -9.42 6.17 -5.16
C PRO A 79 -8.26 5.20 -5.39
N ASN A 80 -7.04 5.63 -5.04
CA ASN A 80 -5.84 4.83 -5.28
C ASN A 80 -5.78 3.59 -4.36
N THR A 81 -6.23 3.74 -3.12
CA THR A 81 -6.32 2.63 -2.15
C THR A 81 -7.29 1.56 -2.64
N VAL A 82 -8.46 1.97 -3.15
CA VAL A 82 -9.45 1.03 -3.72
C VAL A 82 -8.91 0.37 -4.98
N ALA A 83 -8.29 1.13 -5.91
CA ALA A 83 -7.67 0.56 -7.12
C ALA A 83 -6.59 -0.47 -6.76
N ASN A 84 -5.74 -0.17 -5.78
CA ASN A 84 -4.72 -1.09 -5.27
C ASN A 84 -5.33 -2.37 -4.67
N PHE A 85 -6.33 -2.23 -3.82
CA PHE A 85 -7.00 -3.38 -3.19
C PHE A 85 -7.67 -4.28 -4.24
N ILE A 86 -8.35 -3.69 -5.23
CA ILE A 86 -8.98 -4.43 -6.35
C ILE A 86 -7.91 -5.17 -7.16
N SER A 87 -6.85 -4.48 -7.58
CA SER A 87 -5.75 -5.07 -8.37
C SER A 87 -5.10 -6.27 -7.65
N LEU A 88 -4.85 -6.14 -6.34
CA LEU A 88 -4.30 -7.22 -5.52
C LEU A 88 -5.28 -8.39 -5.37
N ALA A 89 -6.57 -8.10 -5.14
CA ALA A 89 -7.59 -9.14 -5.04
C ALA A 89 -7.77 -9.92 -6.35
N GLU A 90 -7.85 -9.24 -7.49
CA GLU A 90 -8.00 -9.85 -8.80
C GLU A 90 -6.77 -10.68 -9.23
N SER A 91 -5.57 -10.29 -8.77
CA SER A 91 -4.35 -11.08 -8.98
C SER A 91 -4.25 -12.33 -8.10
N GLY A 92 -5.18 -12.53 -7.16
CA GLY A 92 -5.11 -13.61 -6.17
C GLY A 92 -4.06 -13.40 -5.08
N PHE A 93 -3.56 -12.16 -4.91
CA PHE A 93 -2.53 -11.84 -3.91
C PHE A 93 -2.96 -12.20 -2.48
N TYR A 94 -4.24 -12.10 -2.18
CA TYR A 94 -4.79 -12.38 -0.85
C TYR A 94 -5.16 -13.86 -0.62
N ASP A 95 -5.01 -14.72 -1.62
CA ASP A 95 -5.36 -16.14 -1.50
C ASP A 95 -4.40 -16.85 -0.55
N GLY A 96 -4.95 -17.44 0.51
CA GLY A 96 -4.15 -18.11 1.54
C GLY A 96 -3.52 -17.21 2.59
N VAL A 97 -3.70 -15.89 2.49
CA VAL A 97 -3.18 -14.92 3.48
C VAL A 97 -3.99 -15.01 4.78
N ILE A 98 -3.32 -14.83 5.92
CA ILE A 98 -3.94 -14.93 7.25
C ILE A 98 -4.22 -13.58 7.89
N PHE A 99 -5.13 -13.56 8.85
CA PHE A 99 -5.20 -12.51 9.85
C PHE A 99 -4.10 -12.76 10.89
N HIS A 100 -2.99 -12.06 10.76
CA HIS A 100 -1.79 -12.28 11.57
C HIS A 100 -1.79 -11.51 12.90
N ARG A 101 -2.74 -10.57 13.08
CA ARG A 101 -2.90 -9.80 14.31
C ARG A 101 -4.37 -9.52 14.56
N ILE A 102 -4.86 -9.91 15.74
CA ILE A 102 -6.25 -9.72 16.16
C ILE A 102 -6.26 -9.15 17.56
N ILE A 103 -6.98 -8.04 17.75
CA ILE A 103 -7.20 -7.43 19.05
C ILE A 103 -8.69 -7.25 19.25
N GLU A 104 -9.26 -7.98 20.22
CA GLU A 104 -10.66 -7.82 20.63
C GLU A 104 -10.92 -6.36 21.04
N ASP A 105 -12.11 -5.86 20.72
CA ASP A 105 -12.51 -4.46 20.94
C ASP A 105 -11.65 -3.42 20.22
N PHE A 106 -10.90 -3.83 19.17
CA PHE A 106 -10.13 -2.92 18.34
C PHE A 106 -10.27 -3.27 16.85
N MET A 107 -9.49 -4.25 16.31
CA MET A 107 -9.46 -4.59 14.90
C MET A 107 -8.93 -6.00 14.64
N ILE A 108 -9.18 -6.49 13.42
CA ILE A 108 -8.52 -7.67 12.84
C ILE A 108 -7.65 -7.22 11.67
N GLN A 109 -6.37 -7.61 11.63
CA GLN A 109 -5.40 -7.19 10.62
C GLN A 109 -4.90 -8.38 9.82
N GLY A 110 -4.95 -8.22 8.47
CA GLY A 110 -4.49 -9.20 7.50
C GLY A 110 -3.81 -8.55 6.31
N GLY A 111 -3.73 -9.28 5.18
CA GLY A 111 -3.16 -8.74 3.93
C GLY A 111 -1.64 -8.83 3.84
N ASP A 112 -0.98 -9.51 4.78
CA ASP A 112 0.46 -9.78 4.76
C ASP A 112 0.75 -11.20 4.21
N PRO A 113 1.41 -11.33 3.03
CA PRO A 113 1.72 -12.64 2.47
C PRO A 113 2.74 -13.45 3.29
N LEU A 114 3.50 -12.80 4.18
CA LEU A 114 4.44 -13.47 5.09
C LEU A 114 3.79 -13.83 6.44
N GLY A 115 2.62 -13.26 6.77
CA GLY A 115 1.89 -13.52 8.00
C GLY A 115 2.61 -13.09 9.30
N ASN A 116 3.52 -12.15 9.23
CA ASN A 116 4.36 -11.71 10.37
C ASN A 116 4.36 -10.18 10.58
N GLY A 117 3.54 -9.45 9.84
CA GLY A 117 3.41 -8.00 9.89
C GLY A 117 4.44 -7.23 9.02
N LEU A 118 5.36 -7.93 8.34
CA LEU A 118 6.46 -7.31 7.57
C LEU A 118 6.32 -7.49 6.06
N GLY A 119 5.39 -8.33 5.59
CA GLY A 119 5.17 -8.61 4.18
C GLY A 119 4.28 -7.59 3.49
N GLY A 120 4.35 -7.60 2.16
CA GLY A 120 3.55 -6.75 1.28
C GLY A 120 3.93 -7.00 -0.18
N PRO A 121 3.38 -6.24 -1.12
CA PRO A 121 3.89 -6.18 -2.48
C PRO A 121 5.26 -5.49 -2.49
N ASP A 122 5.96 -5.55 -3.62
CA ASP A 122 7.28 -4.92 -3.82
C ASP A 122 7.22 -3.39 -4.03
N TYR A 123 6.10 -2.78 -3.69
CA TYR A 123 5.84 -1.34 -3.80
C TYR A 123 5.02 -0.84 -2.60
N SER A 124 4.93 0.47 -2.46
CA SER A 124 3.99 1.15 -1.57
C SER A 124 3.07 2.08 -2.36
N ILE A 125 2.03 2.58 -1.71
CA ILE A 125 1.08 3.53 -2.29
C ILE A 125 1.02 4.82 -1.47
N PRO A 126 0.68 5.97 -2.09
CA PRO A 126 0.40 7.21 -1.37
C PRO A 126 -0.72 7.02 -0.34
N GLY A 127 -0.54 7.58 0.84
CA GLY A 127 -1.54 7.54 1.90
C GLY A 127 -2.68 8.54 1.67
N GLU A 128 -3.89 8.04 1.46
CA GLU A 128 -5.10 8.83 1.21
C GLU A 128 -5.85 9.12 2.52
N PHE A 129 -5.27 9.99 3.37
CA PHE A 129 -5.84 10.40 4.65
C PHE A 129 -5.46 11.85 5.03
N LYS A 130 -6.21 12.48 5.93
CA LYS A 130 -6.13 13.91 6.22
C LYS A 130 -4.76 14.42 6.63
N SER A 131 -4.09 13.74 7.55
CA SER A 131 -2.76 14.19 8.01
C SER A 131 -1.69 14.10 6.91
N ASN A 132 -1.95 13.38 5.81
CA ASN A 132 -1.14 13.33 4.59
C ASN A 132 -1.64 14.28 3.49
N GLY A 133 -2.59 15.16 3.80
CA GLY A 133 -3.09 16.17 2.87
C GLY A 133 -4.16 15.68 1.88
N PHE A 134 -4.73 14.49 2.10
CA PHE A 134 -5.81 13.93 1.29
C PHE A 134 -7.15 14.02 2.04
N ASP A 135 -8.22 14.47 1.36
CA ASP A 135 -9.52 14.66 1.97
C ASP A 135 -10.30 13.34 2.10
N ASN A 136 -10.07 12.64 3.20
CA ASN A 136 -10.74 11.41 3.56
C ASN A 136 -11.31 11.56 4.98
N ASP A 137 -12.63 11.64 5.06
CA ASP A 137 -13.41 11.86 6.29
C ASP A 137 -14.00 10.57 6.86
N LEU A 138 -13.66 9.40 6.32
CA LEU A 138 -14.19 8.13 6.81
C LEU A 138 -13.71 7.85 8.24
N LEU A 139 -14.67 7.78 9.17
CA LEU A 139 -14.40 7.49 10.57
C LEU A 139 -14.20 6.00 10.81
N HIS A 140 -13.28 5.64 11.72
CA HIS A 140 -12.98 4.25 12.06
C HIS A 140 -14.01 3.67 13.03
N GLU A 141 -15.22 3.46 12.50
CA GLU A 141 -16.33 2.77 13.17
C GLU A 141 -16.28 1.25 12.90
N PRO A 142 -17.06 0.42 13.66
CA PRO A 142 -17.17 -1.02 13.39
C PRO A 142 -17.48 -1.33 11.94
N GLY A 143 -16.74 -2.29 11.38
CA GLY A 143 -16.84 -2.74 10.00
C GLY A 143 -16.07 -1.91 8.99
N VAL A 144 -15.52 -0.74 9.33
CA VAL A 144 -14.67 0.02 8.40
C VAL A 144 -13.38 -0.75 8.13
N ILE A 145 -13.03 -0.88 6.83
CA ILE A 145 -11.74 -1.39 6.39
C ILE A 145 -10.80 -0.22 6.07
N SER A 146 -9.56 -0.32 6.53
CA SER A 146 -8.54 0.72 6.38
C SER A 146 -7.17 0.11 6.10
N MET A 147 -6.28 0.85 5.43
CA MET A 147 -4.92 0.38 5.12
C MET A 147 -4.00 0.48 6.33
N ALA A 148 -3.32 -0.62 6.63
CA ALA A 148 -2.20 -0.60 7.55
C ALA A 148 -0.97 0.02 6.89
N ARG A 149 -0.12 0.67 7.68
CA ARG A 149 1.12 1.32 7.25
C ARG A 149 2.19 1.34 8.34
N SER A 150 3.42 1.61 7.95
CA SER A 150 4.49 1.94 8.88
C SER A 150 4.37 3.41 9.36
N GLN A 151 5.43 3.96 9.95
CA GLN A 151 5.45 5.37 10.37
C GLN A 151 5.40 6.35 9.18
N SER A 152 5.94 5.96 8.02
CA SER A 152 5.84 6.78 6.81
C SER A 152 4.39 6.82 6.31
N PRO A 153 3.85 8.01 6.00
CA PRO A 153 2.48 8.12 5.50
C PRO A 153 2.23 7.39 4.18
N ASP A 154 3.24 7.27 3.33
CA ASP A 154 3.18 6.65 2.01
C ASP A 154 3.81 5.25 2.00
N SER A 155 3.57 4.45 3.02
CA SER A 155 4.15 3.11 3.18
C SER A 155 3.11 1.98 3.19
N ALA A 156 1.86 2.28 2.92
CA ALA A 156 0.85 1.26 2.74
C ALA A 156 1.15 0.40 1.50
N GLY A 157 0.86 -0.89 1.57
CA GLY A 157 1.03 -1.83 0.46
C GLY A 157 -0.22 -2.69 0.30
N SER A 158 -0.22 -3.88 0.93
CA SER A 158 -1.35 -4.81 0.89
C SER A 158 -2.03 -5.03 2.22
N GLN A 159 -1.38 -4.70 3.35
CA GLN A 159 -1.95 -4.95 4.66
C GLN A 159 -3.13 -4.03 4.96
N PHE A 160 -4.20 -4.60 5.47
CA PHE A 160 -5.42 -3.90 5.85
C PHE A 160 -5.88 -4.36 7.24
N PHE A 161 -6.77 -3.58 7.84
CA PHE A 161 -7.47 -3.99 9.04
C PHE A 161 -8.97 -3.67 8.94
N ILE A 162 -9.80 -4.50 9.58
CA ILE A 162 -11.24 -4.28 9.71
C ILE A 162 -11.54 -3.93 11.17
N MET A 163 -12.23 -2.84 11.39
CA MET A 163 -12.57 -2.35 12.72
C MET A 163 -13.60 -3.25 13.39
N HIS A 164 -13.30 -3.69 14.63
CA HIS A 164 -14.26 -4.34 15.50
C HIS A 164 -14.97 -3.33 16.41
N LYS A 165 -14.27 -2.28 16.87
CA LYS A 165 -14.83 -1.17 17.65
C LYS A 165 -14.40 0.19 17.11
N THR A 166 -15.14 1.22 17.47
CA THR A 166 -14.82 2.61 17.13
C THR A 166 -13.48 3.03 17.73
N SER A 167 -12.60 3.62 16.91
CA SER A 167 -11.26 4.03 17.29
C SER A 167 -10.90 5.39 16.69
N THR A 168 -11.41 6.45 17.31
CA THR A 168 -11.30 7.83 16.81
C THR A 168 -9.86 8.35 16.69
N HIS A 169 -8.88 7.73 17.35
CA HIS A 169 -7.48 8.08 17.23
C HIS A 169 -6.86 7.70 15.88
N LEU A 170 -7.56 6.89 15.07
CA LEU A 170 -7.17 6.53 13.71
C LEU A 170 -7.75 7.50 12.65
N ASP A 171 -8.75 8.30 13.04
CA ASP A 171 -9.46 9.19 12.13
C ASP A 171 -8.51 10.26 11.56
N GLY A 172 -8.45 10.35 10.24
CA GLY A 172 -7.55 11.26 9.54
C GLY A 172 -6.07 10.84 9.53
N GLU A 173 -5.70 9.72 10.15
CA GLU A 173 -4.34 9.19 10.23
C GLU A 173 -4.14 7.91 9.38
N TYR A 174 -5.23 7.26 8.99
CA TYR A 174 -5.22 6.05 8.16
C TYR A 174 -6.25 6.17 7.04
N ALA A 175 -5.96 5.52 5.91
CA ALA A 175 -6.83 5.51 4.74
C ALA A 175 -7.95 4.49 4.89
N GLY A 176 -9.09 4.90 5.47
CA GLY A 176 -10.32 4.14 5.40
C GLY A 176 -10.83 4.11 3.96
N PHE A 177 -11.21 2.94 3.45
CA PHE A 177 -11.55 2.80 2.03
C PHE A 177 -12.79 1.94 1.74
N GLY A 178 -13.52 1.51 2.79
CA GLY A 178 -14.73 0.73 2.64
C GLY A 178 -15.35 0.35 3.98
N LYS A 179 -16.47 -0.39 3.92
CA LYS A 179 -17.17 -0.88 5.11
C LYS A 179 -17.81 -2.24 4.85
N VAL A 180 -17.78 -3.10 5.86
CA VAL A 180 -18.51 -4.37 5.88
C VAL A 180 -20.02 -4.09 5.79
N ILE A 181 -20.68 -4.70 4.82
CA ILE A 181 -22.14 -4.63 4.59
C ILE A 181 -22.83 -5.94 4.96
N GLU A 182 -22.12 -7.08 4.89
CA GLU A 182 -22.61 -8.40 5.35
C GLU A 182 -21.45 -9.17 6.00
N GLY A 183 -21.75 -9.99 7.02
CA GLY A 183 -20.74 -10.82 7.71
C GLY A 183 -20.03 -10.11 8.86
N MET A 184 -20.66 -9.09 9.47
CA MET A 184 -20.08 -8.47 10.68
C MET A 184 -20.01 -9.44 11.86
N ASP A 185 -20.91 -10.41 11.94
CA ASP A 185 -20.87 -11.52 12.90
C ASP A 185 -19.64 -12.43 12.70
N VAL A 186 -19.17 -12.57 11.45
CA VAL A 186 -17.91 -13.27 11.14
C VAL A 186 -16.72 -12.45 11.63
N VAL A 187 -16.74 -11.11 11.45
CA VAL A 187 -15.71 -10.22 12.02
C VAL A 187 -15.69 -10.30 13.54
N ASP A 188 -16.84 -10.30 14.20
CA ASP A 188 -16.95 -10.42 15.66
C ASP A 188 -16.39 -11.77 16.15
N LYS A 189 -16.68 -12.86 15.43
CA LYS A 189 -16.14 -14.19 15.71
C LYS A 189 -14.62 -14.22 15.58
N LEU A 190 -14.07 -13.65 14.51
CA LEU A 190 -12.63 -13.51 14.32
C LEU A 190 -11.99 -12.67 15.43
N ALA A 191 -12.60 -11.53 15.77
CA ALA A 191 -12.06 -10.59 16.76
C ALA A 191 -12.02 -11.19 18.18
N THR A 192 -12.86 -12.18 18.46
CA THR A 192 -12.93 -12.88 19.75
C THR A 192 -12.18 -14.22 19.78
N THR A 193 -11.43 -14.55 18.74
CA THR A 193 -10.61 -15.76 18.74
C THR A 193 -9.47 -15.67 19.76
N GLU A 194 -9.03 -16.80 20.29
CA GLU A 194 -7.92 -16.83 21.24
C GLU A 194 -6.62 -16.37 20.54
N THR A 195 -5.90 -15.44 21.16
CA THR A 195 -4.62 -14.92 20.70
C THR A 195 -3.52 -15.11 21.74
N ASP A 196 -2.27 -15.12 21.28
CA ASP A 196 -1.11 -15.12 22.15
C ASP A 196 -0.81 -13.71 22.71
N GLN A 197 0.28 -13.58 23.50
CA GLN A 197 0.70 -12.30 24.10
C GLN A 197 1.16 -11.24 23.09
N ASN A 198 1.26 -11.60 21.80
CA ASN A 198 1.62 -10.71 20.70
C ASN A 198 0.43 -10.42 19.77
N ASP A 199 -0.79 -10.70 20.21
CA ASP A 199 -2.04 -10.55 19.45
C ASP A 199 -2.13 -11.49 18.23
N VAL A 200 -1.32 -12.56 18.16
CA VAL A 200 -1.34 -13.54 17.07
C VAL A 200 -2.37 -14.63 17.40
N PRO A 201 -3.33 -14.92 16.48
CA PRO A 201 -4.29 -16.00 16.71
C PRO A 201 -3.62 -17.35 16.98
N VAL A 202 -4.08 -18.06 18.01
CA VAL A 202 -3.60 -19.41 18.35
C VAL A 202 -3.98 -20.40 17.26
N GLU A 203 -5.20 -20.27 16.72
CA GLU A 203 -5.66 -21.01 15.54
C GLU A 203 -5.62 -20.08 14.34
N GLU A 204 -4.97 -20.53 13.25
CA GLU A 204 -4.82 -19.75 12.03
C GLU A 204 -6.16 -19.36 11.43
N GLN A 205 -6.33 -18.05 11.20
CA GLN A 205 -7.52 -17.47 10.58
C GLN A 205 -7.17 -17.05 9.14
N GLN A 206 -7.53 -17.91 8.16
CA GLN A 206 -7.05 -17.77 6.78
C GLN A 206 -8.15 -17.26 5.85
N ILE A 207 -7.78 -16.32 4.98
CA ILE A 207 -8.54 -15.89 3.81
C ILE A 207 -8.30 -16.92 2.71
N LYS A 208 -9.38 -17.57 2.25
CA LYS A 208 -9.30 -18.50 1.12
C LYS A 208 -9.15 -17.73 -0.19
N THR A 209 -9.92 -16.67 -0.38
CA THR A 209 -9.89 -15.80 -1.56
C THR A 209 -10.66 -14.51 -1.32
N ILE A 210 -10.31 -13.47 -2.09
CA ILE A 210 -11.09 -12.24 -2.19
C ILE A 210 -11.47 -12.03 -3.66
N THR A 211 -12.75 -11.87 -3.95
CA THR A 211 -13.25 -11.52 -5.28
C THR A 211 -13.93 -10.16 -5.24
N VAL A 212 -13.91 -9.39 -6.34
CA VAL A 212 -14.52 -8.07 -6.39
C VAL A 212 -15.52 -8.00 -7.54
N ASP A 213 -16.74 -7.60 -7.21
CA ASP A 213 -17.73 -7.16 -8.20
C ASP A 213 -17.55 -5.65 -8.42
N THR A 214 -16.89 -5.27 -9.50
CA THR A 214 -16.58 -3.88 -9.85
C THR A 214 -17.80 -3.10 -10.37
N LYS A 215 -18.98 -3.72 -10.46
CA LYS A 215 -20.22 -3.15 -11.04
C LYS A 215 -20.03 -2.65 -12.47
N GLY A 216 -19.07 -3.24 -13.20
CA GLY A 216 -18.76 -2.91 -14.59
C GLY A 216 -17.89 -1.67 -14.76
N VAL A 217 -17.32 -1.14 -13.68
CA VAL A 217 -16.31 -0.09 -13.73
C VAL A 217 -14.93 -0.71 -13.98
N ASP A 218 -14.18 -0.16 -14.91
CA ASP A 218 -12.78 -0.51 -15.18
C ASP A 218 -11.88 0.41 -14.34
N TYR A 219 -11.26 -0.14 -13.31
CA TYR A 219 -10.40 0.61 -12.40
C TYR A 219 -8.98 0.70 -12.95
N PRO A 220 -8.32 1.86 -12.86
CA PRO A 220 -6.94 2.01 -13.31
C PRO A 220 -5.97 1.20 -12.42
N ASP A 221 -4.79 0.91 -12.97
CA ASP A 221 -3.67 0.43 -12.15
C ASP A 221 -3.35 1.44 -11.04
N PRO A 222 -3.03 0.98 -9.82
CA PRO A 222 -2.74 1.89 -8.72
C PRO A 222 -1.43 2.66 -8.96
N LEU A 223 -1.39 3.90 -8.47
CA LEU A 223 -0.16 4.66 -8.31
C LEU A 223 0.75 3.96 -7.30
N LYS A 224 1.97 3.68 -7.70
CA LYS A 224 2.99 2.99 -6.89
C LYS A 224 4.16 3.93 -6.59
N LYS A 225 4.76 3.74 -5.42
CA LYS A 225 6.00 4.40 -4.99
C LYS A 225 7.12 3.41 -4.83
#